data_968a16a10bcda398d4853cb2a148b028
#
_entry.id   968a16a10bcda398d4853cb2a148b028
#
_cell.length_a   1.000
_cell.length_b   1.000
_cell.length_c   1.000
_cell.angle_alpha   90.00
_cell.angle_beta   90.00
_cell.angle_gamma   90.00
#
_symmetry.space_group_name_H-M   'P 1'
#
loop_
_entity.id
_entity.type
_entity.pdbx_description
1 polymer ?
#
loop_
_entity_poly.entity_id
_entity_poly.type
_entity_poly.pdbx_seq_one_letter_code
_entity_poly.pdbx_strand_id
1 'polypeptide(L)'
;MPVYSGSVLSGSTNGRPIPVAAVATPGTTIHTVSAARYEELFLFASNVTGIAATLTVEFGGVADPGDHLVKAYSIAPNSGPVPIALGQRLAGGVVVKAFSGTGSAINITGYSNLVS
;
A
#
# COMPACT_ATOMS: atom_id res chain seq x y z
N MET A 1 23.66 13.19 -10.48
CA MET A 1 23.35 11.75 -10.34
C MET A 1 22.27 11.57 -9.27
N PRO A 2 21.20 10.84 -9.55
CA PRO A 2 20.19 10.59 -8.53
C PRO A 2 20.75 9.68 -7.41
N VAL A 3 20.30 9.96 -6.21
CA VAL A 3 20.67 9.19 -5.03
C VAL A 3 19.42 8.45 -4.55
N TYR A 4 19.54 7.14 -4.35
CA TYR A 4 18.46 6.30 -3.86
C TYR A 4 18.69 6.01 -2.37
N SER A 5 17.61 6.12 -1.60
CA SER A 5 17.66 5.87 -0.17
C SER A 5 16.43 5.06 0.22
N GLY A 6 16.65 3.84 0.66
CA GLY A 6 15.57 2.95 1.08
C GLY A 6 14.96 3.39 2.39
N SER A 7 13.66 3.19 2.54
CA SER A 7 12.91 3.56 3.73
C SER A 7 11.78 2.58 3.97
N VAL A 8 11.42 2.36 5.24
CA VAL A 8 10.22 1.60 5.57
C VAL A 8 8.99 2.43 5.20
N LEU A 9 7.84 1.78 5.00
CA LEU A 9 6.59 2.49 4.78
C LEU A 9 6.25 3.32 6.01
N SER A 10 5.80 4.57 5.81
CA SER A 10 5.53 5.47 6.94
C SER A 10 4.38 5.01 7.83
N GLY A 11 3.46 4.21 7.29
CA GLY A 11 2.39 3.60 8.09
C GLY A 11 2.83 2.37 8.86
N SER A 12 4.07 1.91 8.66
CA SER A 12 4.60 0.72 9.30
C SER A 12 5.40 1.10 10.55
N THR A 13 5.42 0.20 11.52
CA THR A 13 6.31 0.30 12.68
C THR A 13 7.53 -0.57 12.40
N ASN A 14 8.66 0.08 12.13
CA ASN A 14 9.94 -0.61 11.88
C ASN A 14 9.90 -1.67 10.77
N GLY A 15 9.08 -1.44 9.74
CA GLY A 15 8.97 -2.38 8.61
C GLY A 15 8.03 -3.56 8.85
N ARG A 16 7.32 -3.56 9.98
CA ARG A 16 6.36 -4.63 10.29
C ARG A 16 5.13 -4.53 9.39
N PRO A 17 4.41 -5.65 9.15
CA PRO A 17 3.20 -5.61 8.35
C PRO A 17 2.18 -4.61 8.87
N ILE A 18 1.47 -3.96 7.95
CA ILE A 18 0.42 -2.99 8.27
C ILE A 18 -0.92 -3.70 8.09
N PRO A 19 -1.67 -3.96 9.17
CA PRO A 19 -3.01 -4.54 9.03
C PRO A 19 -3.96 -3.54 8.36
N VAL A 20 -4.69 -3.99 7.35
CA VAL A 20 -5.68 -3.15 6.66
C VAL A 20 -6.98 -3.25 7.43
N ALA A 21 -7.18 -2.33 8.37
CA ALA A 21 -8.35 -2.33 9.24
C ALA A 21 -9.59 -1.75 8.55
N ALA A 22 -9.42 -0.79 7.64
CA ALA A 22 -10.52 -0.11 6.98
C ALA A 22 -11.25 -1.04 6.00
N VAL A 23 -12.56 -0.87 5.90
CA VAL A 23 -13.41 -1.66 4.99
C VAL A 23 -14.00 -0.80 3.87
N ALA A 24 -13.75 0.49 3.88
CA ALA A 24 -14.25 1.44 2.89
C ALA A 24 -13.33 2.66 2.83
N THR A 25 -13.57 3.52 1.85
CA THR A 25 -12.84 4.79 1.72
C THR A 25 -13.20 5.77 2.84
N PRO A 26 -12.26 6.56 3.37
CA PRO A 26 -10.82 6.48 3.10
C PRO A 26 -10.20 5.26 3.77
N GLY A 27 -9.23 4.66 3.11
CA GLY A 27 -8.57 3.46 3.61
C GLY A 27 -7.61 3.73 4.75
N THR A 28 -7.03 2.65 5.26
CA THR A 28 -5.94 2.71 6.25
C THR A 28 -4.72 3.31 5.58
N THR A 29 -4.07 4.27 6.24
CA THR A 29 -2.86 4.91 5.70
C THR A 29 -1.72 3.91 5.66
N ILE A 30 -1.15 3.71 4.47
CA ILE A 30 -0.02 2.82 4.25
C ILE A 30 1.28 3.61 4.19
N HIS A 31 1.30 4.71 3.43
CA HIS A 31 2.51 5.49 3.25
C HIS A 31 2.17 6.92 2.85
N THR A 32 2.88 7.87 3.45
CA THR A 32 2.81 9.27 3.06
C THR A 32 4.09 9.61 2.31
N VAL A 33 3.94 10.00 1.05
CA VAL A 33 5.06 10.29 0.16
C VAL A 33 5.71 11.63 0.55
N SER A 34 7.01 11.73 0.37
CA SER A 34 7.73 12.98 0.60
C SER A 34 7.19 14.11 -0.28
N ALA A 35 7.05 15.29 0.30
CA ALA A 35 6.68 16.48 -0.47
C ALA A 35 7.85 17.05 -1.28
N ALA A 36 9.07 16.67 -0.94
CA ALA A 36 10.29 17.27 -1.51
C ALA A 36 11.00 16.38 -2.54
N ARG A 37 10.68 15.10 -2.59
CA ARG A 37 11.41 14.12 -3.40
C ARG A 37 10.43 13.16 -4.07
N TYR A 38 10.87 12.53 -5.14
CA TYR A 38 10.16 11.38 -5.69
C TYR A 38 10.39 10.16 -4.84
N GLU A 39 9.39 9.27 -4.78
CA GLU A 39 9.52 7.98 -4.12
C GLU A 39 9.04 6.88 -5.07
N GLU A 40 9.79 5.79 -5.10
CA GLU A 40 9.39 4.57 -5.80
C GLU A 40 8.84 3.60 -4.76
N LEU A 41 7.58 3.22 -4.90
CA LEU A 41 6.87 2.47 -3.89
C LEU A 41 6.75 1.00 -4.27
N PHE A 42 7.11 0.13 -3.33
CA PHE A 42 6.98 -1.31 -3.47
C PHE A 42 6.02 -1.80 -2.39
N LEU A 43 4.91 -2.40 -2.82
CA LEU A 43 3.88 -2.91 -1.91
C LEU A 43 3.59 -4.37 -2.21
N PHE A 44 3.43 -5.14 -1.14
CA PHE A 44 3.03 -6.54 -1.18
C PHE A 44 1.88 -6.73 -0.19
N ALA A 45 0.90 -7.52 -0.58
CA ALA A 45 -0.26 -7.80 0.26
C ALA A 45 -0.36 -9.28 0.54
N SER A 46 -0.64 -9.65 1.78
CA SER A 46 -0.88 -11.03 2.14
C SER A 46 -2.21 -11.17 2.85
N ASN A 47 -2.95 -12.22 2.52
CA ASN A 47 -4.17 -12.57 3.22
C ASN A 47 -3.82 -13.57 4.32
N VAL A 48 -3.98 -13.14 5.56
CA VAL A 48 -3.59 -13.95 6.72
C VAL A 48 -4.77 -14.71 7.34
N THR A 49 -5.88 -14.83 6.59
CA THR A 49 -7.06 -15.56 7.03
C THR A 49 -7.31 -16.77 6.13
N GLY A 50 -8.22 -17.63 6.56
CA GLY A 50 -8.60 -18.84 5.81
C GLY A 50 -9.69 -18.61 4.76
N ILE A 51 -10.06 -17.36 4.49
CA ILE A 51 -11.10 -17.00 3.53
C ILE A 51 -10.56 -15.93 2.59
N ALA A 52 -10.87 -16.04 1.29
CA ALA A 52 -10.44 -15.03 0.33
C ALA A 52 -10.95 -13.64 0.73
N ALA A 53 -10.13 -12.63 0.52
CA ALA A 53 -10.46 -11.24 0.84
C ALA A 53 -10.10 -10.34 -0.33
N THR A 54 -10.80 -9.20 -0.44
CA THR A 54 -10.53 -8.24 -1.51
C THR A 54 -9.71 -7.08 -0.99
N LEU A 55 -8.89 -6.50 -1.86
CA LEU A 55 -8.07 -5.35 -1.54
C LEU A 55 -8.29 -4.26 -2.56
N THR A 56 -8.48 -3.03 -2.07
CA THR A 56 -8.47 -1.82 -2.88
C THR A 56 -7.37 -0.91 -2.35
N VAL A 57 -6.50 -0.42 -3.25
CA VAL A 57 -5.44 0.52 -2.87
C VAL A 57 -5.72 1.86 -3.50
N GLU A 58 -5.87 2.87 -2.65
CA GLU A 58 -6.04 4.27 -3.02
C GLU A 58 -4.66 4.89 -3.15
N PHE A 59 -4.22 5.04 -4.38
CA PHE A 59 -2.82 5.34 -4.69
C PHE A 59 -2.62 6.83 -4.95
N GLY A 60 -2.59 7.59 -3.87
CA GLY A 60 -2.32 9.02 -3.91
C GLY A 60 -3.57 9.90 -3.78
N GLY A 61 -4.74 9.33 -3.81
CA GLY A 61 -6.02 10.01 -3.65
C GLY A 61 -7.10 8.99 -3.37
N VAL A 62 -8.36 9.43 -3.28
CA VAL A 62 -9.47 8.55 -2.88
C VAL A 62 -10.59 8.49 -3.93
N ALA A 63 -10.39 9.06 -5.11
CA ALA A 63 -11.40 9.04 -6.17
C ALA A 63 -11.55 7.63 -6.75
N ASP A 64 -12.77 7.20 -6.97
CA ASP A 64 -13.10 5.91 -7.55
C ASP A 64 -13.57 6.10 -9.00
N PRO A 65 -12.95 5.46 -9.99
CA PRO A 65 -11.78 4.56 -9.92
C PRO A 65 -10.44 5.26 -10.16
N GLY A 66 -10.44 6.58 -10.37
CA GLY A 66 -9.29 7.31 -10.90
C GLY A 66 -8.01 7.18 -10.08
N ASP A 67 -8.14 7.08 -8.76
CA ASP A 67 -6.98 6.97 -7.88
C ASP A 67 -6.69 5.54 -7.41
N HIS A 68 -7.44 4.55 -7.91
CA HIS A 68 -7.23 3.17 -7.48
C HIS A 68 -6.12 2.50 -8.29
N LEU A 69 -5.15 1.93 -7.60
CA LEU A 69 -4.12 1.08 -8.22
C LEU A 69 -4.71 -0.30 -8.49
N VAL A 70 -5.37 -0.88 -7.48
CA VAL A 70 -6.20 -2.09 -7.64
C VAL A 70 -7.53 -1.82 -6.98
N LYS A 71 -8.60 -2.45 -7.50
CA LYS A 71 -9.94 -2.28 -6.96
C LYS A 71 -10.59 -3.65 -6.76
N ALA A 72 -10.95 -3.94 -5.50
CA ALA A 72 -11.57 -5.21 -5.11
C ALA A 72 -10.80 -6.42 -5.63
N TYR A 73 -9.47 -6.35 -5.61
CA TYR A 73 -8.61 -7.41 -6.07
C TYR A 73 -8.66 -8.58 -5.09
N SER A 74 -9.05 -9.76 -5.57
CA SER A 74 -9.19 -10.93 -4.71
C SER A 74 -7.84 -11.55 -4.37
N ILE A 75 -7.58 -11.73 -3.08
CA ILE A 75 -6.36 -12.35 -2.59
C ILE A 75 -6.73 -13.67 -1.92
N ALA A 76 -6.11 -14.75 -2.39
CA ALA A 76 -6.41 -16.11 -1.94
C ALA A 76 -6.17 -16.28 -0.43
N PRO A 77 -6.90 -17.20 0.23
CA PRO A 77 -6.68 -17.48 1.66
C PRO A 77 -5.24 -17.90 1.93
N ASN A 78 -4.71 -17.44 3.07
CA ASN A 78 -3.36 -17.81 3.52
C ASN A 78 -2.29 -17.65 2.45
N SER A 79 -2.45 -16.63 1.61
CA SER A 79 -1.46 -16.35 0.56
C SER A 79 -0.17 -15.84 1.19
N GLY A 80 0.96 -16.14 0.59
CA GLY A 80 2.16 -15.38 0.85
C GLY A 80 2.03 -13.98 0.27
N PRO A 81 3.05 -13.11 0.42
CA PRO A 81 2.98 -11.76 -0.13
C PRO A 81 2.76 -11.76 -1.64
N VAL A 82 1.74 -11.03 -2.08
CA VAL A 82 1.39 -10.88 -3.49
C VAL A 82 1.81 -9.49 -3.93
N PRO A 83 2.53 -9.33 -5.05
CA PRO A 83 2.95 -8.01 -5.51
C PRO A 83 1.75 -7.14 -5.87
N ILE A 84 1.73 -5.90 -5.34
CA ILE A 84 0.69 -4.91 -5.64
C ILE A 84 1.27 -3.72 -6.38
N ALA A 85 2.43 -3.21 -5.92
CA ALA A 85 3.13 -2.11 -6.55
C ALA A 85 4.60 -2.48 -6.65
N LEU A 86 5.20 -2.25 -7.81
CA LEU A 86 6.59 -2.63 -8.09
C LEU A 86 7.36 -1.44 -8.62
N GLY A 87 7.52 -0.43 -7.77
CA GLY A 87 8.35 0.72 -8.09
C GLY A 87 7.61 1.89 -8.75
N GLN A 88 6.29 1.96 -8.62
CA GLN A 88 5.54 3.10 -9.10
C GLN A 88 6.02 4.37 -8.39
N ARG A 89 6.24 5.44 -9.14
CA ARG A 89 6.74 6.69 -8.63
C ARG A 89 5.62 7.61 -8.20
N LEU A 90 5.78 8.21 -7.03
CA LEU A 90 4.86 9.21 -6.49
C LEU A 90 5.65 10.43 -6.03
N ALA A 91 4.97 11.56 -5.93
CA ALA A 91 5.57 12.82 -5.52
C ALA A 91 4.53 13.69 -4.83
N GLY A 92 4.97 14.83 -4.31
CA GLY A 92 4.07 15.88 -3.86
C GLY A 92 3.32 15.62 -2.56
N GLY A 93 3.82 14.70 -1.74
CA GLY A 93 3.22 14.45 -0.43
C GLY A 93 1.90 13.69 -0.45
N VAL A 94 1.59 13.00 -1.55
CA VAL A 94 0.36 12.21 -1.65
C VAL A 94 0.37 11.05 -0.67
N VAL A 95 -0.81 10.55 -0.31
CA VAL A 95 -0.96 9.50 0.68
C VAL A 95 -1.52 8.25 0.01
N VAL A 96 -0.88 7.11 0.28
CA VAL A 96 -1.35 5.80 -0.19
C VAL A 96 -2.12 5.15 0.94
N LYS A 97 -3.35 4.73 0.64
CA LYS A 97 -4.25 4.09 1.61
C LYS A 97 -4.80 2.79 1.04
N ALA A 98 -5.30 1.94 1.90
CA ALA A 98 -5.87 0.66 1.47
C ALA A 98 -7.07 0.29 2.32
N PHE A 99 -8.05 -0.37 1.70
CA PHE A 99 -9.15 -0.99 2.43
C PHE A 99 -9.45 -2.37 1.85
N SER A 100 -10.09 -3.19 2.66
CA SER A 100 -10.43 -4.57 2.31
C SER A 100 -11.90 -4.81 2.58
N GLY A 101 -12.53 -5.67 1.81
CA GLY A 101 -13.91 -6.10 2.10
C GLY A 101 -14.06 -6.79 3.44
N THR A 102 -12.97 -7.29 4.02
CA THR A 102 -12.94 -7.91 5.35
C THR A 102 -11.87 -7.21 6.19
N GLY A 103 -12.28 -6.57 7.29
CA GLY A 103 -11.36 -5.82 8.15
C GLY A 103 -10.28 -6.74 8.73
N SER A 104 -9.03 -6.25 8.71
CA SER A 104 -7.87 -6.93 9.29
C SER A 104 -7.55 -8.30 8.69
N ALA A 105 -8.05 -8.59 7.49
CA ALA A 105 -7.72 -9.84 6.78
C ALA A 105 -6.43 -9.71 5.96
N ILE A 106 -6.12 -8.51 5.50
CA ILE A 106 -4.98 -8.25 4.62
C ILE A 106 -3.91 -7.49 5.39
N ASN A 107 -2.66 -7.93 5.25
CA ASN A 107 -1.50 -7.20 5.74
C ASN A 107 -0.70 -6.68 4.56
N ILE A 108 -0.27 -5.42 4.65
CA ILE A 108 0.57 -4.79 3.63
C ILE A 108 2.00 -4.71 4.15
N THR A 109 2.95 -5.13 3.33
CA THR A 109 4.38 -4.95 3.58
C THR A 109 4.99 -4.25 2.38
N GLY A 110 6.20 -3.77 2.54
CA GLY A 110 6.92 -3.16 1.44
C GLY A 110 7.92 -2.13 1.92
N TYR A 111 8.35 -1.33 0.98
CA TYR A 111 9.33 -0.29 1.26
C TYR A 111 9.25 0.78 0.18
N SER A 112 9.91 1.89 0.43
CA SER A 112 10.00 2.99 -0.52
C SER A 112 11.46 3.33 -0.77
N ASN A 113 11.79 3.64 -2.03
CA ASN A 113 13.08 4.22 -2.38
C ASN A 113 12.87 5.70 -2.67
N LEU A 114 13.51 6.54 -1.87
CA LEU A 114 13.52 7.98 -2.10
C LEU A 114 14.56 8.30 -3.16
N VAL A 115 14.19 9.12 -4.12
CA VAL A 115 15.06 9.53 -5.23
C VAL A 115 15.32 11.01 -5.11
N SER A 116 16.56 11.39 -4.99
CA SER A 116 16.94 12.78 -4.87
C SER A 116 17.58 13.33 -6.17
#